data_31dde11ae60e41cbf1d48bd00dec0da5
#
_entry.id   31dde11ae60e41cbf1d48bd00dec0da5
#
_cell.length_a   1.000
_cell.length_b   1.000
_cell.length_c   1.000
_cell.angle_alpha   90.00
_cell.angle_beta   90.00
_cell.angle_gamma   90.00
#
_symmetry.space_group_name_H-M   'P 1'
#
loop_
_entity.id
_entity.type
_entity.pdbx_description
1 polymer ?
#
loop_
_entity_poly.entity_id
_entity_poly.type
_entity_poly.pdbx_seq_one_letter_code
_entity_poly.pdbx_strand_id
1 'polypeptide(L)'
;MQLGELSGRWILVASDSGACDKRCEAKLATLRQVRLALGRNASRIERVFIVDDTRVPSASALEPFPGMLVALTPPGLSLPPGPANDRAHVYLVDPNGNVMMRWPDPPDMRRMYKDLERLLKASQIG
;
A
#
# COMPACT_ATOMS: atom_id res chain seq x y z
N MET A 1 -10.35 -2.05 9.59
CA MET A 1 -9.15 -1.24 9.86
C MET A 1 -9.28 0.12 9.22
N GLN A 2 -8.86 1.14 9.90
CA GLN A 2 -8.80 2.50 9.38
C GLN A 2 -7.34 2.93 9.32
N LEU A 3 -7.00 3.78 8.33
CA LEU A 3 -5.63 4.25 8.18
C LEU A 3 -5.14 5.03 9.40
N GLY A 4 -6.04 5.66 10.16
CA GLY A 4 -5.69 6.36 11.38
C GLY A 4 -5.06 5.47 12.45
N GLU A 5 -5.31 4.16 12.40
CA GLU A 5 -4.69 3.22 13.34
C GLU A 5 -3.19 3.07 13.11
N LEU A 6 -2.70 3.50 11.95
CA LEU A 6 -1.29 3.43 11.58
C LEU A 6 -0.62 4.80 11.70
N SER A 7 -1.23 5.71 12.45
CA SER A 7 -0.67 7.04 12.69
C SER A 7 0.74 6.93 13.27
N GLY A 8 1.66 7.75 12.76
CA GLY A 8 3.05 7.72 13.17
C GLY A 8 3.95 6.89 12.26
N ARG A 9 3.39 6.24 11.24
CA ARG A 9 4.17 5.47 10.26
C ARG A 9 3.90 5.92 8.84
N TRP A 10 4.86 5.69 7.97
CA TRP A 10 4.66 5.86 6.53
C TRP A 10 3.89 4.66 6.00
N ILE A 11 2.94 4.89 5.10
CA ILE A 11 2.07 3.83 4.60
C ILE A 11 2.07 3.81 3.07
N LEU A 12 2.43 2.66 2.49
CA LEU A 12 2.22 2.39 1.07
C LEU A 12 0.83 1.77 0.92
N VAL A 13 0.00 2.38 0.10
CA VAL A 13 -1.39 1.98 -0.07
C VAL A 13 -1.65 1.53 -1.50
N ALA A 14 -2.19 0.35 -1.66
CA ALA A 14 -2.68 -0.17 -2.93
C ALA A 14 -4.14 -0.56 -2.77
N SER A 15 -4.97 -0.17 -3.75
CA SER A 15 -6.40 -0.53 -3.76
C SER A 15 -6.68 -1.44 -4.93
N ASP A 16 -7.48 -2.48 -4.72
CA ASP A 16 -7.91 -3.38 -5.78
C ASP A 16 -9.06 -4.26 -5.28
N SER A 17 -9.55 -5.14 -6.17
CA SER A 17 -10.57 -6.12 -5.82
C SER A 17 -10.01 -7.19 -4.87
N GLY A 18 -10.85 -7.69 -3.98
CA GLY A 18 -10.51 -8.84 -3.14
C GLY A 18 -10.27 -10.11 -3.95
N ALA A 19 -10.74 -10.17 -5.20
CA ALA A 19 -10.43 -11.28 -6.10
C ALA A 19 -8.95 -11.31 -6.50
N CYS A 20 -8.31 -10.18 -6.45
CA CYS A 20 -6.89 -9.95 -6.72
C CYS A 20 -6.35 -10.78 -7.88
N ASP A 21 -6.54 -10.31 -9.10
CA ASP A 21 -6.04 -10.96 -10.31
C ASP A 21 -4.51 -10.83 -10.41
N LYS A 22 -3.93 -11.31 -11.51
CA LYS A 22 -2.48 -11.27 -11.68
C LYS A 22 -1.92 -9.87 -11.65
N ARG A 23 -2.65 -8.89 -12.18
CA ARG A 23 -2.20 -7.49 -12.14
C ARG A 23 -2.20 -6.96 -10.71
N CYS A 24 -3.21 -7.30 -9.94
CA CYS A 24 -3.26 -6.97 -8.52
C CYS A 24 -2.11 -7.61 -7.76
N GLU A 25 -1.86 -8.91 -7.98
CA GLU A 25 -0.75 -9.61 -7.35
C GLU A 25 0.59 -8.96 -7.66
N ALA A 26 0.79 -8.55 -8.92
CA ALA A 26 2.03 -7.89 -9.33
C ALA A 26 2.20 -6.55 -8.62
N LYS A 27 1.12 -5.80 -8.45
CA LYS A 27 1.14 -4.54 -7.71
C LYS A 27 1.56 -4.75 -6.26
N LEU A 28 0.94 -5.72 -5.59
CA LEU A 28 1.27 -6.05 -4.19
C LEU A 28 2.71 -6.58 -4.07
N ALA A 29 3.17 -7.35 -5.04
CA ALA A 29 4.55 -7.84 -5.06
C ALA A 29 5.55 -6.70 -5.17
N THR A 30 5.24 -5.67 -5.95
CA THR A 30 6.10 -4.49 -6.06
C THR A 30 6.21 -3.78 -4.71
N LEU A 31 5.12 -3.61 -3.99
CA LEU A 31 5.16 -3.01 -2.66
C LEU A 31 6.04 -3.82 -1.70
N ARG A 32 5.92 -5.15 -1.75
CA ARG A 32 6.75 -6.03 -0.94
C ARG A 32 8.24 -5.85 -1.26
N GLN A 33 8.58 -5.87 -2.55
CA GLN A 33 9.97 -5.77 -2.97
C GLN A 33 10.59 -4.42 -2.66
N VAL A 34 9.85 -3.34 -2.86
CA VAL A 34 10.32 -2.00 -2.52
C VAL A 34 10.62 -1.91 -1.03
N ARG A 35 9.73 -2.41 -0.19
CA ARG A 35 9.93 -2.38 1.26
C ARG A 35 11.18 -3.16 1.65
N LEU A 36 11.36 -4.36 1.10
CA LEU A 36 12.53 -5.18 1.38
C LEU A 36 13.82 -4.47 0.94
N ALA A 37 13.80 -3.79 -0.20
CA ALA A 37 14.97 -3.10 -0.72
C ALA A 37 15.40 -1.92 0.16
N LEU A 38 14.51 -1.37 0.98
CA LEU A 38 14.84 -0.26 1.87
C LEU A 38 15.67 -0.68 3.09
N GLY A 39 15.89 -1.99 3.26
CA GLY A 39 16.76 -2.50 4.32
C GLY A 39 16.29 -2.09 5.71
N ARG A 40 17.17 -1.45 6.47
CA ARG A 40 16.82 -1.04 7.84
C ARG A 40 15.72 0.01 7.92
N ASN A 41 15.45 0.72 6.82
CA ASN A 41 14.34 1.66 6.77
C ASN A 41 13.00 0.98 6.51
N ALA A 42 12.99 -0.32 6.23
CA ALA A 42 11.75 -1.06 5.96
C ALA A 42 10.77 -0.99 7.14
N SER A 43 11.27 -0.96 8.37
CA SER A 43 10.41 -0.90 9.56
C SER A 43 9.65 0.42 9.69
N ARG A 44 10.04 1.45 8.95
CA ARG A 44 9.36 2.75 8.95
C ARG A 44 8.15 2.77 8.05
N ILE A 45 7.97 1.74 7.21
CA ILE A 45 6.91 1.69 6.19
C ILE A 45 6.00 0.49 6.44
N GLU A 46 4.71 0.77 6.53
CA GLU A 46 3.68 -0.26 6.51
C GLU A 46 3.08 -0.37 5.12
N ARG A 47 2.55 -1.54 4.78
CA ARG A 47 1.84 -1.77 3.53
C ARG A 47 0.38 -2.04 3.84
N VAL A 48 -0.50 -1.39 3.10
CA VAL A 48 -1.94 -1.58 3.26
C VAL A 48 -2.54 -1.91 1.90
N PHE A 49 -3.29 -3.00 1.84
CA PHE A 49 -4.11 -3.37 0.71
C PHE A 49 -5.55 -3.01 1.03
N ILE A 50 -6.09 -2.02 0.34
CA ILE A 50 -7.50 -1.65 0.48
C ILE A 50 -8.30 -2.47 -0.51
N VAL A 51 -9.15 -3.35 0.01
CA VAL A 51 -10.09 -4.12 -0.82
C VAL A 51 -11.31 -3.23 -1.06
N ASP A 52 -11.47 -2.78 -2.30
CA ASP A 52 -12.47 -1.77 -2.65
C ASP A 52 -13.83 -2.34 -3.06
N ASP A 53 -13.99 -3.64 -3.01
CA ASP A 53 -15.27 -4.32 -3.25
C ASP A 53 -15.58 -5.28 -2.09
N THR A 54 -16.66 -6.05 -2.24
CA THR A 54 -17.11 -6.94 -1.16
C THR A 54 -16.45 -8.32 -1.20
N ARG A 55 -15.52 -8.55 -2.11
CA ARG A 55 -14.81 -9.83 -2.19
C ARG A 55 -13.73 -9.89 -1.12
N VAL A 56 -13.61 -11.03 -0.49
CA VAL A 56 -12.59 -11.26 0.54
C VAL A 56 -11.43 -12.02 -0.08
N PRO A 57 -10.19 -11.49 0.01
CA PRO A 57 -9.04 -12.21 -0.52
C PRO A 57 -8.90 -13.57 0.15
N SER A 58 -8.52 -14.59 -0.64
CA SER A 58 -8.25 -15.91 -0.09
C SER A 58 -6.96 -15.91 0.71
N ALA A 59 -6.83 -16.87 1.63
CA ALA A 59 -5.60 -17.04 2.38
C ALA A 59 -4.40 -17.28 1.46
N SER A 60 -4.59 -18.05 0.39
CA SER A 60 -3.52 -18.33 -0.56
C SER A 60 -3.09 -17.09 -1.34
N ALA A 61 -4.02 -16.18 -1.63
CA ALA A 61 -3.70 -14.93 -2.32
C ALA A 61 -2.85 -14.00 -1.44
N LEU A 62 -3.03 -14.05 -0.13
CA LEU A 62 -2.31 -13.19 0.82
C LEU A 62 -1.02 -13.81 1.33
N GLU A 63 -0.83 -15.11 1.14
CA GLU A 63 0.34 -15.83 1.64
C GLU A 63 1.68 -15.22 1.20
N PRO A 64 1.85 -14.75 -0.06
CA PRO A 64 3.12 -14.16 -0.47
C PRO A 64 3.43 -12.80 0.17
N PHE A 65 2.49 -12.23 0.93
CA PHE A 65 2.58 -10.85 1.42
C PHE A 65 2.47 -10.79 2.94
N PRO A 66 3.40 -11.46 3.67
CA PRO A 66 3.35 -11.41 5.14
C PRO A 66 3.57 -10.00 5.66
N GLY A 67 2.87 -9.64 6.72
CA GLY A 67 2.99 -8.32 7.33
C GLY A 67 2.20 -7.22 6.64
N MET A 68 1.61 -7.49 5.48
CA MET A 68 0.74 -6.52 4.81
C MET A 68 -0.62 -6.49 5.50
N LEU A 69 -1.10 -5.28 5.79
CA LEU A 69 -2.41 -5.10 6.39
C LEU A 69 -3.48 -5.04 5.31
N VAL A 70 -4.64 -5.62 5.59
CA VAL A 70 -5.74 -5.68 4.63
C VAL A 70 -6.94 -4.95 5.21
N ALA A 71 -7.38 -3.90 4.51
CA ALA A 71 -8.56 -3.13 4.89
C ALA A 71 -9.73 -3.56 4.01
N LEU A 72 -10.73 -4.20 4.61
CA LEU A 72 -11.89 -4.71 3.89
C LEU A 72 -13.00 -3.67 3.82
N THR A 73 -13.73 -3.67 2.70
CA THR A 73 -14.94 -2.87 2.57
C THR A 73 -16.09 -3.61 3.25
N PRO A 74 -16.89 -2.92 4.10
CA PRO A 74 -18.03 -3.55 4.73
C PRO A 74 -19.01 -4.15 3.70
N PRO A 75 -19.70 -5.25 4.03
CA PRO A 75 -20.66 -5.87 3.13
C PRO A 75 -21.72 -4.88 2.66
N GLY A 76 -22.05 -4.95 1.36
CA GLY A 76 -23.04 -4.08 0.75
C GLY A 76 -22.56 -2.69 0.38
N LEU A 77 -21.31 -2.36 0.68
CA LEU A 77 -20.71 -1.07 0.34
C LEU A 77 -19.60 -1.27 -0.68
N SER A 78 -19.26 -0.20 -1.39
CA SER A 78 -18.07 -0.14 -2.22
C SER A 78 -17.43 1.21 -1.99
N LEU A 79 -16.07 1.24 -1.99
CA LEU A 79 -15.35 2.48 -1.78
C LEU A 79 -15.29 3.26 -3.09
N PRO A 80 -15.79 4.51 -3.11
CA PRO A 80 -15.58 5.35 -4.28
C PRO A 80 -14.12 5.71 -4.43
N PRO A 81 -13.64 5.98 -5.65
CA PRO A 81 -12.28 6.49 -5.83
C PRO A 81 -12.10 7.78 -5.04
N GLY A 82 -10.93 7.93 -4.43
CA GLY A 82 -10.62 9.12 -3.66
C GLY A 82 -9.13 9.15 -3.34
N PRO A 83 -8.69 10.10 -2.51
CA PRO A 83 -7.28 10.15 -2.12
C PRO A 83 -6.83 8.83 -1.53
N ALA A 84 -5.76 8.25 -2.09
CA ALA A 84 -5.15 7.01 -1.69
C ALA A 84 -6.01 5.75 -1.88
N ASN A 85 -7.08 5.79 -2.70
CA ASN A 85 -7.87 4.57 -2.90
C ASN A 85 -8.38 4.35 -4.33
N ASP A 86 -7.65 4.75 -5.36
CA ASP A 86 -7.99 4.32 -6.72
C ASP A 86 -7.04 3.20 -7.17
N ARG A 87 -7.50 2.36 -8.08
CA ARG A 87 -6.70 1.23 -8.58
C ARG A 87 -5.60 1.66 -9.54
N ALA A 88 -5.69 2.87 -10.06
CA ALA A 88 -4.75 3.37 -11.06
C ALA A 88 -3.42 3.81 -10.47
N HIS A 89 -3.33 3.93 -9.16
CA HIS A 89 -2.12 4.42 -8.49
C HIS A 89 -1.84 3.67 -7.21
N VAL A 90 -0.56 3.65 -6.84
CA VAL A 90 -0.10 3.31 -5.50
C VAL A 90 0.23 4.61 -4.80
N TYR A 91 -0.16 4.75 -3.54
CA TYR A 91 -0.01 6.00 -2.80
C TYR A 91 0.95 5.85 -1.63
N LEU A 92 1.60 6.95 -1.29
CA LEU A 92 2.34 7.06 -0.04
C LEU A 92 1.62 8.07 0.86
N VAL A 93 1.31 7.62 2.07
CA VAL A 93 0.67 8.44 3.11
C VAL A 93 1.71 8.68 4.19
N ASP A 94 1.85 9.93 4.64
CA ASP A 94 2.82 10.28 5.65
C ASP A 94 2.34 9.93 7.08
N PRO A 95 3.21 10.04 8.10
CA PRO A 95 2.82 9.71 9.48
C PRO A 95 1.66 10.53 10.03
N ASN A 96 1.34 11.65 9.42
CA ASN A 96 0.22 12.50 9.82
C ASN A 96 -1.07 12.20 9.05
N GLY A 97 -1.04 11.23 8.14
CA GLY A 97 -2.20 10.83 7.38
C GLY A 97 -2.40 11.57 6.07
N ASN A 98 -1.41 12.34 5.62
CA ASN A 98 -1.49 13.09 4.36
C ASN A 98 -0.92 12.29 3.20
N VAL A 99 -1.61 12.35 2.05
CA VAL A 99 -1.08 11.74 0.82
C VAL A 99 0.07 12.59 0.31
N MET A 100 1.26 12.01 0.25
CA MET A 100 2.49 12.72 -0.12
C MET A 100 2.89 12.53 -1.57
N MET A 101 2.66 11.34 -2.11
CA MET A 101 3.01 11.05 -3.49
C MET A 101 2.27 9.84 -3.99
N ARG A 102 2.29 9.64 -5.30
CA ARG A 102 1.65 8.49 -5.93
C ARG A 102 2.48 8.04 -7.13
N TRP A 103 2.33 6.76 -7.48
CA TRP A 103 2.95 6.16 -8.65
C TRP A 103 1.87 5.47 -9.48
N PRO A 104 1.93 5.55 -10.82
CA PRO A 104 0.92 4.88 -11.65
C PRO A 104 1.05 3.37 -11.59
N ASP A 105 -0.05 2.66 -11.78
CA ASP A 105 -0.06 1.20 -11.90
C ASP A 105 0.13 0.82 -13.38
N PRO A 106 1.07 -0.09 -13.72
CA PRO A 106 1.95 -0.83 -12.82
C PRO A 106 3.05 0.06 -12.25
N PRO A 107 3.29 -0.01 -10.94
CA PRO A 107 4.30 0.83 -10.32
C PRO A 107 5.71 0.38 -10.72
N ASP A 108 6.56 1.36 -11.01
CA ASP A 108 7.97 1.12 -11.30
C ASP A 108 8.72 1.00 -9.98
N MET A 109 9.19 -0.19 -9.67
CA MET A 109 9.88 -0.47 -8.41
C MET A 109 11.11 0.42 -8.20
N ARG A 110 11.91 0.61 -9.24
CA ARG A 110 13.13 1.41 -9.14
C ARG A 110 12.81 2.86 -8.80
N ARG A 111 11.80 3.41 -9.44
CA ARG A 111 11.36 4.78 -9.17
C ARG A 111 10.81 4.93 -7.76
N MET A 112 9.97 4.00 -7.34
CA MET A 112 9.45 3.98 -5.98
C MET A 112 10.58 3.94 -4.96
N TYR A 113 11.54 3.04 -5.18
CA TYR A 113 12.68 2.89 -4.27
C TYR A 113 13.48 4.19 -4.15
N LYS A 114 13.79 4.83 -5.28
CA LYS A 114 14.55 6.08 -5.26
C LYS A 114 13.81 7.19 -4.53
N ASP A 115 12.52 7.31 -4.81
CA ASP A 115 11.69 8.34 -4.17
C ASP A 115 11.59 8.12 -2.67
N LEU A 116 11.36 6.88 -2.24
CA LEU A 116 11.24 6.53 -0.83
C LEU A 116 12.57 6.68 -0.10
N GLU A 117 13.66 6.22 -0.69
CA GLU A 117 14.98 6.36 -0.08
C GLU A 117 15.31 7.83 0.18
N ARG A 118 15.07 8.67 -0.81
CA ARG A 118 15.32 10.11 -0.68
C ARG A 118 14.45 10.73 0.42
N LEU A 119 13.18 10.37 0.44
CA LEU A 119 12.23 10.91 1.41
C LEU A 119 12.58 10.50 2.82
N LEU A 120 12.83 9.21 3.04
CA LEU A 120 13.14 8.68 4.36
C LEU A 120 14.47 9.18 4.89
N LYS A 121 15.42 9.43 4.00
CA LYS A 121 16.72 9.97 4.37
C LYS A 121 16.61 11.41 4.87
N ALA A 122 15.70 12.18 4.28
CA ALA A 122 15.48 13.56 4.68
C ALA A 122 14.54 13.68 5.89
N SER A 123 13.70 12.68 6.14
CA SER A 123 12.71 12.70 7.22
C SER A 123 13.26 12.02 8.46
N GLN A 124 12.97 12.60 9.64
CA GLN A 124 13.29 11.99 10.92
C GLN A 124 12.04 11.41 11.59
N ILE A 125 10.90 11.48 10.92
CA ILE A 125 9.61 11.04 11.44
C ILE A 125 9.27 9.66 10.89
N GLY A 126 8.65 8.85 11.70
CA GLY A 126 8.13 7.54 11.29
C GLY A 126 9.08 6.34 11.51
#